data_70efd577266a823d43f0ccce65266c94
#
_entry.id   70efd577266a823d43f0ccce65266c94
#
_cell.length_a   1.000
_cell.length_b   1.000
_cell.length_c   1.000
_cell.angle_alpha   90.00
_cell.angle_beta   90.00
_cell.angle_gamma   90.00
#
_symmetry.space_group_name_H-M   'P 1'
#
loop_
_entity.id
_entity.type
_entity.pdbx_description
1 polymer ?
#
loop_
_entity_poly.entity_id
_entity_poly.type
_entity_poly.pdbx_seq_one_letter_code
_entity_poly.pdbx_strand_id
1 'polypeptide(L)'
;MRPLTAQTPKPLLTVGGTPLLEHHIVRLREAGVTQMVVNAAYLAEQITNFCGDGARWGVSISLSREPMPLETAGGIIEAMPLLGNAPFLVVNADIYTDFTYASLLRKDVMPACGHLVLVQNPEHNRAGDFSLIDNQVRPPGEYGEAGRGSLAGTLTFSGIAVYHPGFFA
;
A
#
# COMPACT_ATOMS: atom_id res chain seq x y z
N MET A 1 0.43 -2.63 19.46
CA MET A 1 1.51 -3.56 19.10
C MET A 1 2.79 -3.44 19.98
N ARG A 2 2.89 -2.48 20.90
CA ARG A 2 3.95 -2.52 21.93
C ARG A 2 3.71 -3.71 22.87
N PRO A 3 4.77 -4.47 23.31
CA PRO A 3 6.20 -4.13 23.21
C PRO A 3 6.91 -4.55 21.91
N LEU A 4 6.32 -5.40 21.06
CA LEU A 4 6.99 -5.99 19.89
C LEU A 4 7.59 -4.96 18.94
N THR A 5 6.88 -3.85 18.71
CA THR A 5 7.33 -2.79 17.80
C THR A 5 8.29 -1.78 18.42
N ALA A 6 8.73 -1.98 19.66
CA ALA A 6 9.72 -1.10 20.28
C ALA A 6 11.15 -1.34 19.73
N GLN A 7 11.45 -2.56 19.32
CA GLN A 7 12.78 -2.98 18.86
C GLN A 7 12.80 -3.46 17.40
N THR A 8 11.63 -3.77 16.83
CA THR A 8 11.52 -4.30 15.48
C THR A 8 10.47 -3.46 14.72
N PRO A 9 10.78 -2.91 13.53
CA PRO A 9 9.80 -2.19 12.75
C PRO A 9 8.69 -3.14 12.29
N LYS A 10 7.44 -2.65 12.22
CA LYS A 10 6.28 -3.47 11.87
C LYS A 10 6.48 -4.35 10.62
N PRO A 11 7.06 -3.84 9.52
CA PRO A 11 7.31 -4.64 8.32
C PRO A 11 8.22 -5.85 8.52
N LEU A 12 9.03 -5.85 9.56
CA LEU A 12 9.93 -6.97 9.89
C LEU A 12 9.37 -7.92 10.95
N LEU A 13 8.13 -7.70 11.43
CA LEU A 13 7.44 -8.69 12.24
C LEU A 13 7.11 -9.92 11.39
N THR A 14 7.25 -11.11 11.98
CA THR A 14 7.14 -12.36 11.24
C THR A 14 5.74 -12.96 11.31
N VAL A 15 5.27 -13.50 10.18
CA VAL A 15 4.10 -14.35 10.04
C VAL A 15 4.57 -15.68 9.44
N GLY A 16 4.32 -16.79 10.12
CA GLY A 16 4.81 -18.09 9.67
C GLY A 16 6.35 -18.19 9.58
N GLY A 17 7.09 -17.42 10.40
CA GLY A 17 8.56 -17.39 10.39
C GLY A 17 9.19 -16.45 9.36
N THR A 18 8.39 -15.83 8.49
CA THR A 18 8.85 -14.90 7.42
C THR A 18 8.38 -13.48 7.72
N PRO A 19 9.25 -12.45 7.60
CA PRO A 19 8.86 -11.06 7.77
C PRO A 19 7.74 -10.62 6.82
N LEU A 20 6.82 -9.75 7.29
CA LEU A 20 5.73 -9.21 6.46
C LEU A 20 6.25 -8.60 5.16
N LEU A 21 7.31 -7.80 5.24
CA LEU A 21 7.92 -7.17 4.08
C LEU A 21 8.42 -8.19 3.05
N GLU A 22 8.96 -9.32 3.50
CA GLU A 22 9.43 -10.38 2.61
C GLU A 22 8.28 -11.08 1.89
N HIS A 23 7.16 -11.32 2.59
CA HIS A 23 5.95 -11.83 1.94
C HIS A 23 5.51 -10.92 0.77
N HIS A 24 5.55 -9.60 0.96
CA HIS A 24 5.21 -8.66 -0.12
C HIS A 24 6.22 -8.68 -1.25
N ILE A 25 7.53 -8.63 -0.96
CA ILE A 25 8.58 -8.64 -1.98
C ILE A 25 8.46 -9.88 -2.87
N VAL A 26 8.32 -11.05 -2.26
CA VAL A 26 8.22 -12.33 -2.98
C VAL A 26 6.96 -12.34 -3.87
N ARG A 27 5.80 -11.96 -3.34
CA ARG A 27 4.53 -11.96 -4.10
C ARG A 27 4.50 -10.90 -5.19
N LEU A 28 5.09 -9.73 -4.97
CA LEU A 28 5.23 -8.70 -6.00
C LEU A 28 6.14 -9.17 -7.13
N ARG A 29 7.28 -9.79 -6.81
CA ARG A 29 8.16 -10.42 -7.81
C ARG A 29 7.42 -11.49 -8.63
N GLU A 30 6.67 -12.37 -7.97
CA GLU A 30 5.86 -13.42 -8.63
C GLU A 30 4.78 -12.81 -9.55
N ALA A 31 4.28 -11.62 -9.23
CA ALA A 31 3.38 -10.86 -10.09
C ALA A 31 4.10 -10.15 -11.26
N GLY A 32 5.43 -10.18 -11.31
CA GLY A 32 6.24 -9.58 -12.38
C GLY A 32 6.85 -8.22 -12.05
N VAL A 33 6.75 -7.75 -10.80
CA VAL A 33 7.40 -6.50 -10.36
C VAL A 33 8.90 -6.76 -10.16
N THR A 34 9.74 -5.96 -10.83
CA THR A 34 11.21 -6.08 -10.76
C THR A 34 11.87 -4.89 -10.08
N GLN A 35 11.18 -3.77 -9.94
CA GLN A 35 11.68 -2.55 -9.29
C GLN A 35 10.73 -2.16 -8.15
N MET A 36 11.28 -1.90 -6.99
CA MET A 36 10.52 -1.56 -5.78
C MET A 36 11.16 -0.37 -5.08
N VAL A 37 10.32 0.47 -4.49
CA VAL A 37 10.75 1.52 -3.56
C VAL A 37 10.18 1.16 -2.19
N VAL A 38 11.02 1.13 -1.16
CA VAL A 38 10.61 0.88 0.21
C VAL A 38 10.80 2.14 1.04
N ASN A 39 9.71 2.67 1.58
CA ASN A 39 9.76 3.79 2.51
C ASN A 39 10.15 3.32 3.91
N ALA A 40 11.11 4.00 4.53
CA ALA A 40 11.61 3.67 5.85
C ALA A 40 11.80 4.93 6.70
N ALA A 41 11.01 5.05 7.78
CA ALA A 41 11.11 6.12 8.76
C ALA A 41 11.61 5.57 10.10
N TYR A 42 10.77 4.86 10.83
CA TYR A 42 11.10 4.29 12.12
C TYR A 42 12.00 3.06 11.99
N LEU A 43 13.13 3.05 12.70
CA LEU A 43 14.15 1.99 12.63
C LEU A 43 14.61 1.70 11.19
N ALA A 44 14.76 2.76 10.39
CA ALA A 44 15.07 2.71 8.97
C ALA A 44 16.31 1.86 8.65
N GLU A 45 17.33 1.85 9.52
CA GLU A 45 18.54 1.03 9.33
C GLU A 45 18.22 -0.46 9.30
N GLN A 46 17.29 -0.95 10.13
CA GLN A 46 16.91 -2.36 10.12
C GLN A 46 16.22 -2.73 8.80
N ILE A 47 15.34 -1.85 8.29
CA ILE A 47 14.70 -2.02 6.97
C ILE A 47 15.76 -2.02 5.87
N THR A 48 16.68 -1.05 5.91
CA THR A 48 17.78 -0.94 4.92
C THR A 48 18.64 -2.20 4.90
N ASN A 49 19.07 -2.67 6.06
CA ASN A 49 19.91 -3.86 6.18
C ASN A 49 19.16 -5.13 5.73
N PHE A 50 17.86 -5.20 6.02
CA PHE A 50 17.03 -6.32 5.60
C PHE A 50 16.82 -6.31 4.07
N CYS A 51 16.50 -5.19 3.46
CA CYS A 51 16.25 -5.10 2.03
C CYS A 51 17.53 -5.27 1.19
N GLY A 52 18.63 -4.66 1.62
CA GLY A 52 19.80 -4.49 0.75
C GLY A 52 19.39 -3.80 -0.55
N ASP A 53 19.92 -4.29 -1.65
CA ASP A 53 19.56 -3.88 -3.02
C ASP A 53 18.44 -4.72 -3.66
N GLY A 54 17.95 -5.74 -2.95
CA GLY A 54 16.90 -6.64 -3.43
C GLY A 54 17.40 -7.83 -4.25
N ALA A 55 18.69 -7.91 -4.57
CA ALA A 55 19.25 -8.95 -5.45
C ALA A 55 18.97 -10.39 -4.95
N ARG A 56 18.91 -10.61 -3.64
CA ARG A 56 18.58 -11.92 -3.06
C ARG A 56 17.20 -12.46 -3.44
N TRP A 57 16.28 -11.58 -3.82
CA TRP A 57 14.94 -11.94 -4.33
C TRP A 57 14.81 -11.80 -5.84
N GLY A 58 15.89 -11.39 -6.55
CA GLY A 58 15.86 -11.17 -7.99
C GLY A 58 15.10 -9.91 -8.41
N VAL A 59 15.05 -8.89 -7.54
CA VAL A 59 14.45 -7.58 -7.79
C VAL A 59 15.47 -6.48 -7.47
N SER A 60 15.16 -5.24 -7.88
CA SER A 60 15.90 -4.05 -7.48
C SER A 60 15.09 -3.27 -6.45
N ILE A 61 15.68 -2.98 -5.28
CA ILE A 61 15.04 -2.22 -4.21
C ILE A 61 15.78 -0.90 -4.00
N SER A 62 15.07 0.21 -4.11
CA SER A 62 15.52 1.53 -3.70
C SER A 62 14.88 1.91 -2.36
N LEU A 63 15.63 2.56 -1.48
CA LEU A 63 15.14 3.03 -0.18
C LEU A 63 14.80 4.51 -0.22
N SER A 64 13.57 4.87 0.12
CA SER A 64 13.16 6.24 0.44
C SER A 64 13.20 6.41 1.96
N ARG A 65 14.13 7.24 2.45
CA ARG A 65 14.28 7.48 3.89
C ARG A 65 13.55 8.74 4.29
N GLU A 66 12.58 8.59 5.18
CA GLU A 66 11.83 9.70 5.75
C GLU A 66 12.53 10.18 7.03
N PRO A 67 12.90 11.47 7.15
CA PRO A 67 13.50 12.00 8.36
C PRO A 67 12.55 11.95 9.57
N MET A 68 11.24 11.98 9.31
CA MET A 68 10.15 11.75 10.27
C MET A 68 9.02 11.02 9.55
N PRO A 69 8.17 10.25 10.26
CA PRO A 69 7.00 9.60 9.64
C PRO A 69 6.07 10.63 8.98
N LEU A 70 5.87 10.51 7.67
CA LEU A 70 5.08 11.43 6.84
C LEU A 70 3.66 10.91 6.55
N GLU A 71 3.29 9.79 7.12
CA GLU A 71 2.10 9.03 6.76
C GLU A 71 2.11 8.57 5.28
N THR A 72 1.03 7.94 4.81
CA THR A 72 1.03 7.28 3.50
C THR A 72 1.25 8.27 2.35
N ALA A 73 0.50 9.37 2.32
CA ALA A 73 0.58 10.33 1.21
C ALA A 73 1.93 11.06 1.18
N GLY A 74 2.42 11.52 2.34
CA GLY A 74 3.71 12.19 2.44
C GLY A 74 4.87 11.28 2.07
N GLY A 75 4.84 10.02 2.50
CA GLY A 75 5.85 9.03 2.12
C GLY A 75 5.87 8.73 0.62
N ILE A 76 4.71 8.73 -0.04
CA ILE A 76 4.63 8.58 -1.49
C ILE A 76 5.24 9.80 -2.20
N ILE A 77 4.90 11.01 -1.77
CA ILE A 77 5.44 12.25 -2.35
C ILE A 77 6.98 12.29 -2.22
N GLU A 78 7.52 11.92 -1.08
CA GLU A 78 8.98 11.83 -0.86
C GLU A 78 9.63 10.78 -1.78
N ALA A 79 8.93 9.69 -2.07
CA ALA A 79 9.41 8.61 -2.93
C ALA A 79 9.26 8.91 -4.45
N MET A 80 8.50 9.93 -4.85
CA MET A 80 8.22 10.24 -6.26
C MET A 80 9.45 10.30 -7.16
N PRO A 81 10.60 10.88 -6.74
CA PRO A 81 11.81 10.90 -7.57
C PRO A 81 12.34 9.51 -7.92
N LEU A 82 12.00 8.48 -7.12
CA LEU A 82 12.42 7.10 -7.32
C LEU A 82 11.37 6.26 -8.08
N LEU A 83 10.11 6.71 -8.11
CA LEU A 83 8.99 5.96 -8.71
C LEU A 83 8.85 6.20 -10.21
N GLY A 84 9.37 7.31 -10.74
CA GLY A 84 9.25 7.66 -12.16
C GLY A 84 7.86 8.17 -12.54
N ASN A 85 7.53 8.11 -13.84
CA ASN A 85 6.33 8.74 -14.41
C ASN A 85 5.22 7.76 -14.78
N ALA A 86 5.43 6.46 -14.60
CA ALA A 86 4.41 5.45 -14.86
C ALA A 86 3.51 5.21 -13.63
N PRO A 87 2.29 4.71 -13.80
CA PRO A 87 1.48 4.23 -12.68
C PRO A 87 2.25 3.22 -11.83
N PHE A 88 2.08 3.31 -10.51
CA PHE A 88 2.78 2.45 -9.55
C PHE A 88 1.82 1.84 -8.54
N LEU A 89 2.14 0.63 -8.11
CA LEU A 89 1.43 -0.09 -7.07
C LEU A 89 1.99 0.30 -5.69
N VAL A 90 1.09 0.62 -4.76
CA VAL A 90 1.41 0.88 -3.35
C VAL A 90 0.85 -0.27 -2.51
N VAL A 91 1.65 -0.76 -1.58
CA VAL A 91 1.26 -1.80 -0.62
C VAL A 91 1.75 -1.39 0.76
N ASN A 92 0.85 -1.32 1.73
CA ASN A 92 1.23 -1.11 3.13
C ASN A 92 2.02 -2.31 3.64
N ALA A 93 3.23 -2.08 4.12
CA ALA A 93 4.15 -3.14 4.50
C ALA A 93 3.80 -3.84 5.83
N ASP A 94 2.78 -3.39 6.55
CA ASP A 94 2.32 -3.93 7.83
C ASP A 94 1.00 -4.72 7.73
N ILE A 95 0.52 -4.98 6.52
CA ILE A 95 -0.61 -5.88 6.26
C ILE A 95 -0.10 -7.29 5.92
N TYR A 96 -0.94 -8.29 6.16
CA TYR A 96 -0.77 -9.64 5.62
C TYR A 96 -1.94 -9.95 4.70
N THR A 97 -1.67 -10.36 3.47
CA THR A 97 -2.71 -10.57 2.45
C THR A 97 -2.34 -11.70 1.50
N ASP A 98 -3.36 -12.38 0.98
CA ASP A 98 -3.28 -13.33 -0.12
C ASP A 98 -3.73 -12.71 -1.46
N PHE A 99 -3.95 -11.40 -1.51
CA PHE A 99 -4.39 -10.68 -2.69
C PHE A 99 -3.46 -10.90 -3.90
N THR A 100 -4.05 -11.09 -5.08
CA THR A 100 -3.31 -11.34 -6.34
C THR A 100 -2.93 -10.01 -7.01
N TYR A 101 -1.70 -9.54 -6.82
CA TYR A 101 -1.22 -8.26 -7.35
C TYR A 101 -1.23 -8.17 -8.88
N ALA A 102 -1.06 -9.29 -9.59
CA ALA A 102 -1.07 -9.33 -11.06
C ALA A 102 -2.37 -8.77 -11.68
N SER A 103 -3.49 -8.80 -10.97
CA SER A 103 -4.75 -8.21 -11.42
C SER A 103 -4.70 -6.67 -11.47
N LEU A 104 -3.91 -6.05 -10.59
CA LEU A 104 -3.74 -4.60 -10.53
C LEU A 104 -2.70 -4.08 -11.51
N LEU A 105 -1.64 -4.84 -11.77
CA LEU A 105 -0.56 -4.44 -12.69
C LEU A 105 -1.03 -4.27 -14.14
N ARG A 106 -2.20 -4.80 -14.47
CA ARG A 106 -2.84 -4.66 -15.78
C ARG A 106 -3.90 -3.56 -15.81
N LYS A 107 -4.11 -2.84 -14.72
CA LYS A 107 -5.07 -1.74 -14.66
C LYS A 107 -4.49 -0.51 -15.35
N ASP A 108 -5.24 0.01 -16.31
CA ASP A 108 -4.98 1.35 -16.86
C ASP A 108 -5.52 2.38 -15.87
N VAL A 109 -4.63 3.20 -15.33
CA VAL A 109 -4.98 4.26 -14.38
C VAL A 109 -4.77 5.60 -15.04
N MET A 110 -5.87 6.32 -15.28
CA MET A 110 -5.84 7.63 -15.92
C MET A 110 -5.02 8.64 -15.12
N PRO A 111 -4.45 9.65 -15.78
CA PRO A 111 -3.78 10.77 -15.11
C PRO A 111 -4.62 11.35 -13.96
N ALA A 112 -3.97 11.72 -12.86
CA ALA A 112 -4.59 12.25 -11.65
C ALA A 112 -5.63 11.32 -10.97
N CYS A 113 -5.59 10.02 -11.28
CA CYS A 113 -6.47 9.01 -10.67
C CYS A 113 -5.70 8.01 -9.81
N GLY A 114 -6.43 7.35 -8.92
CA GLY A 114 -6.00 6.19 -8.15
C GLY A 114 -7.05 5.09 -8.22
N HIS A 115 -6.61 3.84 -8.05
CA HIS A 115 -7.46 2.67 -7.92
C HIS A 115 -7.17 2.01 -6.58
N LEU A 116 -8.15 2.03 -5.66
CA LEU A 116 -8.02 1.47 -4.32
C LEU A 116 -8.60 0.06 -4.26
N VAL A 117 -7.98 -0.81 -3.49
CA VAL A 117 -8.57 -2.09 -3.09
C VAL A 117 -9.28 -1.90 -1.77
N LEU A 118 -10.59 -2.07 -1.78
CA LEU A 118 -11.44 -1.97 -0.60
C LEU A 118 -11.91 -3.35 -0.16
N VAL A 119 -12.05 -3.54 1.14
CA VAL A 119 -12.52 -4.79 1.76
C VAL A 119 -13.72 -4.52 2.67
N GLN A 120 -14.44 -5.57 3.05
CA GLN A 120 -15.46 -5.51 4.08
C GLN A 120 -14.87 -4.98 5.39
N ASN A 121 -15.66 -4.20 6.14
CA ASN A 121 -15.18 -3.60 7.37
C ASN A 121 -14.84 -4.66 8.40
N PRO A 122 -13.57 -4.71 8.86
CA PRO A 122 -13.18 -5.60 9.95
C PRO A 122 -13.71 -5.08 11.28
N GLU A 123 -13.69 -5.93 12.32
CA GLU A 123 -14.20 -5.57 13.65
C GLU A 123 -13.55 -4.31 14.26
N HIS A 124 -12.28 -4.09 13.96
CA HIS A 124 -11.53 -2.94 14.46
C HIS A 124 -11.78 -1.63 13.68
N ASN A 125 -12.43 -1.71 12.50
CA ASN A 125 -12.84 -0.54 11.69
C ASN A 125 -14.26 -0.72 11.16
N ARG A 126 -15.23 -0.83 12.04
CA ARG A 126 -16.66 -1.03 11.68
C ARG A 126 -17.25 0.15 10.92
N ALA A 127 -16.71 1.35 11.09
CA ALA A 127 -17.17 2.55 10.40
C ALA A 127 -16.74 2.57 8.92
N GLY A 128 -15.65 1.85 8.56
CA GLY A 128 -15.04 1.90 7.25
C GLY A 128 -14.38 3.25 6.96
N ASP A 129 -13.71 3.34 5.84
CA ASP A 129 -12.95 4.52 5.44
C ASP A 129 -13.62 5.26 4.29
N PHE A 130 -14.35 4.55 3.42
CA PHE A 130 -14.91 5.10 2.18
C PHE A 130 -16.28 4.51 1.86
N SER A 131 -17.13 5.31 1.20
CA SER A 131 -18.31 4.84 0.47
C SER A 131 -17.93 4.52 -0.98
N LEU A 132 -18.54 3.49 -1.58
CA LEU A 132 -18.37 3.12 -2.97
C LEU A 132 -19.69 3.36 -3.71
N ILE A 133 -19.70 4.35 -4.62
CA ILE A 133 -20.88 4.73 -5.41
C ILE A 133 -20.48 4.71 -6.87
N ASP A 134 -21.18 3.95 -7.71
CA ASP A 134 -20.90 3.82 -9.14
C ASP A 134 -19.42 3.56 -9.46
N ASN A 135 -18.82 2.67 -8.70
CA ASN A 135 -17.40 2.31 -8.78
C ASN A 135 -16.42 3.48 -8.48
N GLN A 136 -16.91 4.55 -7.85
CA GLN A 136 -16.13 5.69 -7.41
C GLN A 136 -16.07 5.74 -5.89
N VAL A 137 -14.86 5.98 -5.38
CA VAL A 137 -14.60 6.15 -3.96
C VAL A 137 -15.05 7.55 -3.53
N ARG A 138 -15.80 7.63 -2.43
CA ARG A 138 -16.32 8.86 -1.83
C ARG A 138 -16.02 8.90 -0.34
N PRO A 139 -16.01 10.07 0.29
CA PRO A 139 -15.97 10.18 1.74
C PRO A 139 -17.05 9.32 2.42
N PRO A 140 -16.81 8.80 3.63
CA PRO A 140 -17.79 7.99 4.32
C PRO A 140 -19.07 8.80 4.60
N GLY A 141 -20.23 8.19 4.34
CA GLY A 141 -21.54 8.83 4.56
C GLY A 141 -22.09 9.66 3.39
N GLU A 142 -21.36 9.83 2.32
CA GLU A 142 -21.92 10.36 1.09
C GLU A 142 -22.81 9.30 0.42
N TYR A 143 -24.01 9.74 0.01
CA TYR A 143 -24.98 8.93 -0.73
C TYR A 143 -25.12 9.51 -2.14
N GLY A 144 -25.24 8.66 -3.17
CA GLY A 144 -25.50 9.11 -4.52
C GLY A 144 -26.85 9.82 -4.65
N GLU A 145 -26.97 10.74 -5.63
CA GLU A 145 -28.18 11.59 -5.87
C GLU A 145 -29.49 10.80 -6.02
N ALA A 146 -29.44 9.52 -6.28
CA ALA A 146 -30.61 8.69 -6.55
C ALA A 146 -31.38 8.24 -5.30
N GLY A 147 -30.99 8.54 -4.08
CA GLY A 147 -31.75 8.21 -2.84
C GLY A 147 -32.23 6.75 -2.69
N ARG A 148 -31.97 5.92 -3.67
CA ARG A 148 -32.35 4.52 -3.83
C ARG A 148 -31.18 3.67 -4.34
N GLY A 149 -30.01 4.01 -3.99
CA GLY A 149 -28.85 3.17 -4.27
C GLY A 149 -28.54 2.41 -3.02
N SER A 150 -28.70 1.10 -3.10
CA SER A 150 -27.97 0.12 -2.32
C SER A 150 -27.46 0.66 -0.98
N LEU A 151 -27.77 -0.01 0.08
CA LEU A 151 -27.00 -0.06 1.33
C LEU A 151 -25.53 -0.47 1.02
N ALA A 152 -24.86 0.28 0.16
CA ALA A 152 -23.43 0.23 0.01
C ALA A 152 -22.89 0.83 1.31
N GLY A 153 -22.79 0.01 2.31
CA GLY A 153 -22.08 0.35 3.52
C GLY A 153 -20.69 0.87 3.16
N THR A 154 -20.11 1.59 4.07
CA THR A 154 -18.71 1.96 3.98
C THR A 154 -17.84 0.71 3.85
N LEU A 155 -16.69 0.86 3.24
CA LEU A 155 -15.67 -0.17 3.07
C LEU A 155 -14.35 0.33 3.66
N THR A 156 -13.49 -0.60 4.04
CA THR A 156 -12.16 -0.31 4.59
C THR A 156 -11.11 -0.38 3.49
N PHE A 157 -10.19 0.57 3.48
CA PHE A 157 -9.02 0.53 2.62
C PHE A 157 -8.09 -0.62 3.05
N SER A 158 -7.78 -1.49 2.13
CA SER A 158 -6.95 -2.67 2.42
C SER A 158 -5.46 -2.38 2.60
N GLY A 159 -5.01 -1.15 2.31
CA GLY A 159 -3.59 -0.83 2.22
C GLY A 159 -2.97 -1.16 0.86
N ILE A 160 -3.79 -1.44 -0.17
CA ILE A 160 -3.32 -1.75 -1.53
C ILE A 160 -3.98 -0.80 -2.53
N ALA A 161 -3.16 -0.14 -3.36
CA ALA A 161 -3.66 0.79 -4.37
C ALA A 161 -2.72 0.88 -5.58
N VAL A 162 -3.24 1.32 -6.72
CA VAL A 162 -2.45 1.78 -7.86
C VAL A 162 -2.71 3.27 -8.06
N TYR A 163 -1.68 4.06 -8.19
CA TYR A 163 -1.79 5.49 -8.45
C TYR A 163 -1.06 5.88 -9.73
N HIS A 164 -1.62 6.85 -10.45
CA HIS A 164 -0.87 7.61 -11.44
C HIS A 164 -0.08 8.72 -10.72
N PRO A 165 1.19 9.00 -11.09
CA PRO A 165 1.99 10.06 -10.45
C PRO A 165 1.27 11.41 -10.37
N GLY A 166 0.53 11.79 -11.40
CA GLY A 166 -0.25 13.02 -11.45
C GLY A 166 -1.37 13.14 -10.40
N PHE A 167 -1.64 12.09 -9.61
CA PHE A 167 -2.54 12.16 -8.45
C PHE A 167 -1.95 12.98 -7.30
N PHE A 168 -0.62 13.08 -7.23
CA PHE A 168 0.13 13.77 -6.18
C PHE A 168 0.75 15.11 -6.65
N ALA A 169 0.43 15.56 -7.86
CA ALA A 169 0.96 16.78 -8.48
C ALA A 169 0.24 18.05 -8.01
#